data_a7de7461eee355375075129b0718de3f
#
_entry.id   a7de7461eee355375075129b0718de3f
#
_cell.length_a   1.000
_cell.length_b   1.000
_cell.length_c   1.000
_cell.angle_alpha   90.00
_cell.angle_beta   90.00
_cell.angle_gamma   90.00
#
_symmetry.space_group_name_H-M   'P 1'
#
loop_
_entity.id
_entity.type
_entity.pdbx_description
1 polymer ?
#
loop_
_entity_poly.entity_id
_entity_poly.type
_entity_poly.pdbx_seq_one_letter_code
_entity_poly.pdbx_strand_id
1 'polypeptide(L)'
;MLAIFENDIAHPPQELRSPSKGSSKKAKFPGDALHDFLTSHGNDALSMSFGTSATLAYVKPDRPFSIHQRLFCGLDDIYCLFMGSLNNLCTLTKQYGLSKVTNDAMLVIEAYRTLRDRGPYPADQVVKDLEGSFAFVIYDHKAKTLFTALSSDGGLKLYWGIAADGSVVISDDVAVVKGSCEKSFAPFPTGCMFHSEGGLKSYEHPTNMMKAMPRVDSEGVMCGANFKVDKYSRMNSIPRVGSEANWSEWTN
;
A
#
# COMPACT_ATOMS: atom_id res chain seq x y z
N MET A 1 -2.42 -8.67 -9.53
CA MET A 1 -1.30 -8.80 -8.58
C MET A 1 -1.79 -9.24 -7.22
N LEU A 2 -0.97 -9.96 -6.48
CA LEU A 2 -1.28 -10.39 -5.11
C LEU A 2 -0.04 -10.21 -4.24
N ALA A 3 -0.20 -9.60 -3.07
CA ALA A 3 0.85 -9.49 -2.07
C ALA A 3 0.29 -9.92 -0.72
N ILE A 4 1.03 -10.72 0.00
CA ILE A 4 0.67 -11.27 1.31
C ILE A 4 1.81 -10.97 2.26
N PHE A 5 1.51 -10.39 3.42
CA PHE A 5 2.49 -10.01 4.42
C PHE A 5 2.07 -10.51 5.80
N GLU A 6 3.03 -11.01 6.55
CA GLU A 6 2.82 -11.33 7.96
C GLU A 6 2.43 -10.07 8.75
N ASN A 7 1.56 -10.23 9.76
CA ASN A 7 1.04 -9.10 10.55
C ASN A 7 2.16 -8.26 11.18
N ASP A 8 3.24 -8.91 11.63
CA ASP A 8 4.37 -8.27 12.30
C ASP A 8 5.22 -7.39 11.37
N ILE A 9 5.02 -7.52 10.05
CA ILE A 9 5.66 -6.68 9.04
C ILE A 9 4.72 -5.55 8.58
N ALA A 10 3.45 -5.88 8.40
CA ALA A 10 2.52 -4.95 7.78
C ALA A 10 1.89 -3.95 8.77
N HIS A 11 1.67 -4.31 10.04
CA HIS A 11 1.03 -3.47 11.06
C HIS A 11 -0.25 -2.75 10.56
N PRO A 12 -1.25 -3.49 10.05
CA PRO A 12 -2.42 -2.87 9.43
C PRO A 12 -3.27 -2.11 10.44
N PRO A 13 -4.05 -1.08 9.98
CA PRO A 13 -5.02 -0.40 10.84
C PRO A 13 -6.00 -1.41 11.46
N GLN A 14 -6.26 -1.29 12.76
CA GLN A 14 -7.15 -2.21 13.48
C GLN A 14 -8.60 -2.15 12.97
N GLU A 15 -9.00 -0.99 12.48
CA GLU A 15 -10.32 -0.73 11.90
C GLU A 15 -10.59 -1.54 10.63
N LEU A 16 -9.55 -2.08 10.00
CA LEU A 16 -9.69 -2.99 8.86
C LEU A 16 -10.28 -4.33 9.29
N ARG A 17 -10.12 -4.74 10.56
CA ARG A 17 -10.75 -5.94 11.12
C ARG A 17 -12.25 -5.73 11.27
N SER A 18 -13.03 -6.68 10.78
CA SER A 18 -14.46 -6.73 11.07
C SER A 18 -14.70 -7.14 12.53
N PRO A 19 -15.56 -6.44 13.27
CA PRO A 19 -15.90 -6.83 14.64
C PRO A 19 -16.81 -8.08 14.73
N SER A 20 -17.37 -8.54 13.61
CA SER A 20 -18.33 -9.65 13.60
C SER A 20 -17.64 -11.01 13.82
N LYS A 21 -17.88 -11.59 14.99
CA LYS A 21 -17.43 -12.93 15.40
C LYS A 21 -18.30 -14.09 14.86
N GLY A 22 -18.83 -14.01 13.68
CA GLY A 22 -19.78 -15.03 13.26
C GLY A 22 -19.96 -15.15 11.75
N SER A 23 -18.90 -15.42 11.01
CA SER A 23 -19.06 -15.87 9.64
C SER A 23 -19.07 -17.39 9.57
N SER A 24 -20.07 -17.96 8.90
CA SER A 24 -20.21 -19.41 8.69
C SER A 24 -19.25 -19.97 7.64
N LYS A 25 -18.52 -19.10 6.92
CA LYS A 25 -17.48 -19.50 5.97
C LYS A 25 -16.12 -19.23 6.64
N LYS A 26 -15.27 -20.25 6.70
CA LYS A 26 -13.89 -20.08 7.15
C LYS A 26 -13.13 -19.22 6.14
N ALA A 27 -12.54 -18.10 6.60
CA ALA A 27 -11.56 -17.35 5.83
C ALA A 27 -10.44 -18.30 5.38
N LYS A 28 -10.02 -18.17 4.14
CA LYS A 28 -8.93 -18.98 3.60
C LYS A 28 -7.60 -18.55 4.22
N PHE A 29 -6.72 -19.51 4.43
CA PHE A 29 -5.34 -19.17 4.79
C PHE A 29 -4.64 -18.50 3.61
N PRO A 30 -3.64 -17.66 3.85
CA PRO A 30 -2.88 -16.98 2.79
C PRO A 30 -2.29 -17.93 1.75
N GLY A 31 -1.86 -19.13 2.19
CA GLY A 31 -1.37 -20.17 1.29
C GLY A 31 -2.44 -20.67 0.30
N ASP A 32 -3.68 -20.81 0.75
CA ASP A 32 -4.80 -21.21 -0.10
C ASP A 32 -5.13 -20.10 -1.11
N ALA A 33 -5.05 -18.82 -0.67
CA ALA A 33 -5.27 -17.67 -1.55
C ALA A 33 -4.22 -17.59 -2.65
N LEU A 34 -2.95 -17.84 -2.31
CA LEU A 34 -1.86 -17.91 -3.28
C LEU A 34 -2.07 -19.06 -4.26
N HIS A 35 -2.44 -20.25 -3.76
CA HIS A 35 -2.70 -21.42 -4.59
C HIS A 35 -3.84 -21.15 -5.58
N ASP A 36 -4.95 -20.59 -5.11
CA ASP A 36 -6.10 -20.23 -5.96
C ASP A 36 -5.72 -19.19 -7.01
N PHE A 37 -4.92 -18.18 -6.62
CA PHE A 37 -4.42 -17.16 -7.54
C PHE A 37 -3.55 -17.77 -8.63
N LEU A 38 -2.60 -18.64 -8.28
CA LEU A 38 -1.72 -19.30 -9.25
C LEU A 38 -2.51 -20.27 -10.16
N THR A 39 -3.45 -21.02 -9.60
CA THR A 39 -4.27 -21.97 -10.35
C THR A 39 -5.20 -21.28 -11.35
N SER A 40 -5.78 -20.13 -10.96
CA SER A 40 -6.70 -19.38 -11.84
C SER A 40 -5.98 -18.68 -13.00
N HIS A 41 -4.69 -18.41 -12.90
CA HIS A 41 -3.90 -17.73 -13.94
C HIS A 41 -2.89 -18.64 -14.63
N GLY A 42 -2.76 -19.89 -14.20
CA GLY A 42 -1.93 -20.91 -14.86
C GLY A 42 -0.46 -20.49 -15.03
N ASN A 43 0.09 -20.72 -16.22
CA ASN A 43 1.50 -20.49 -16.51
C ASN A 43 1.91 -19.00 -16.58
N ASP A 44 0.95 -18.09 -16.61
CA ASP A 44 1.23 -16.64 -16.68
C ASP A 44 1.40 -16.02 -15.30
N ALA A 45 1.09 -16.76 -14.25
CA ALA A 45 1.29 -16.33 -12.87
C ALA A 45 2.68 -16.72 -12.37
N LEU A 46 3.36 -15.75 -11.77
CA LEU A 46 4.65 -15.93 -11.09
C LEU A 46 4.52 -15.51 -9.63
N SER A 47 5.19 -16.24 -8.75
CA SER A 47 5.24 -15.89 -7.33
C SER A 47 6.65 -15.96 -6.78
N MET A 48 6.92 -15.12 -5.79
CA MET A 48 8.16 -15.11 -5.02
C MET A 48 7.80 -15.04 -3.54
N SER A 49 8.33 -15.97 -2.76
CA SER A 49 8.10 -16.05 -1.31
C SER A 49 9.40 -15.77 -0.55
N PHE A 50 9.26 -15.03 0.53
CA PHE A 50 10.35 -14.61 1.42
C PHE A 50 10.19 -15.26 2.80
N GLY A 51 10.29 -16.58 2.82
CA GLY A 51 9.96 -17.37 4.01
C GLY A 51 8.49 -17.22 4.40
N THR A 52 8.22 -16.97 5.67
CA THR A 52 6.87 -16.66 6.19
C THR A 52 6.52 -15.17 6.07
N SER A 53 7.53 -14.31 5.93
CA SER A 53 7.43 -12.85 6.06
C SER A 53 6.57 -12.21 4.98
N ALA A 54 6.76 -12.60 3.72
CA ALA A 54 6.04 -12.01 2.59
C ALA A 54 5.95 -12.98 1.41
N THR A 55 4.89 -12.84 0.63
CA THR A 55 4.75 -13.49 -0.67
C THR A 55 4.20 -12.48 -1.67
N LEU A 56 4.88 -12.36 -2.79
CA LEU A 56 4.49 -11.51 -3.91
C LEU A 56 4.14 -12.39 -5.10
N ALA A 57 3.01 -12.13 -5.75
CA ALA A 57 2.62 -12.83 -6.96
C ALA A 57 2.03 -11.85 -7.98
N TYR A 58 2.32 -12.07 -9.24
CA TYR A 58 1.79 -11.26 -10.32
C TYR A 58 1.49 -12.11 -11.55
N VAL A 59 0.61 -11.61 -12.39
CA VAL A 59 0.27 -12.22 -13.67
C VAL A 59 0.95 -11.42 -14.76
N LYS A 60 1.70 -12.11 -15.60
CA LYS A 60 2.32 -11.51 -16.77
C LYS A 60 1.23 -10.95 -17.71
N PRO A 61 1.35 -9.72 -18.18
CA PRO A 61 0.35 -9.15 -19.08
C PRO A 61 0.37 -9.88 -20.43
N ASP A 62 -0.82 -10.24 -20.91
CA ASP A 62 -1.00 -10.92 -22.22
C ASP A 62 -0.57 -10.05 -23.41
N ARG A 63 -0.53 -8.72 -23.20
CA ARG A 63 -0.16 -7.75 -24.24
C ARG A 63 0.94 -6.83 -23.73
N PRO A 64 2.08 -6.72 -24.45
CA PRO A 64 3.22 -5.92 -24.01
C PRO A 64 2.97 -4.39 -23.99
N PHE A 65 1.87 -3.93 -24.58
CA PHE A 65 1.51 -2.50 -24.67
C PHE A 65 0.14 -2.18 -24.08
N SER A 66 -0.20 -2.79 -22.94
CA SER A 66 -1.41 -2.42 -22.22
C SER A 66 -1.21 -1.08 -21.51
N ILE A 67 -2.23 -0.22 -21.52
CA ILE A 67 -2.27 1.03 -20.75
C ILE A 67 -2.15 0.72 -19.24
N HIS A 68 -2.60 -0.45 -18.83
CA HIS A 68 -2.47 -0.95 -17.46
C HIS A 68 -1.38 -2.02 -17.39
N GLN A 69 -0.12 -1.60 -17.51
CA GLN A 69 1.01 -2.50 -17.35
C GLN A 69 1.01 -3.09 -15.94
N ARG A 70 1.34 -4.38 -15.85
CA ARG A 70 1.69 -5.03 -14.59
C ARG A 70 3.15 -5.39 -14.65
N LEU A 71 3.93 -4.86 -13.73
CA LEU A 71 5.37 -5.03 -13.68
C LEU A 71 5.77 -5.64 -12.33
N PHE A 72 6.76 -6.51 -12.38
CA PHE A 72 7.47 -6.95 -11.20
C PHE A 72 8.95 -6.61 -11.38
N CYS A 73 9.54 -5.96 -10.38
CA CYS A 73 10.93 -5.58 -10.38
C CYS A 73 11.54 -5.87 -9.01
N GLY A 74 12.81 -6.27 -8.99
CA GLY A 74 13.61 -6.43 -7.79
C GLY A 74 14.97 -5.77 -7.96
N LEU A 75 15.41 -5.01 -6.95
CA LEU A 75 16.71 -4.34 -6.90
C LEU A 75 17.16 -4.24 -5.45
N ASP A 76 18.37 -4.73 -5.14
CA ASP A 76 19.01 -4.61 -3.81
C ASP A 76 18.09 -5.06 -2.64
N ASP A 77 17.46 -6.24 -2.77
CA ASP A 77 16.51 -6.80 -1.79
C ASP A 77 15.20 -5.98 -1.61
N ILE A 78 14.93 -5.06 -2.51
CA ILE A 78 13.67 -4.32 -2.60
C ILE A 78 12.89 -4.86 -3.80
N TYR A 79 11.64 -5.25 -3.57
CA TYR A 79 10.77 -5.84 -4.57
C TYR A 79 9.52 -4.99 -4.76
N CYS A 80 9.15 -4.75 -6.01
CA CYS A 80 8.01 -3.91 -6.35
C CYS A 80 7.06 -4.65 -7.30
N LEU A 81 5.80 -4.75 -6.89
CA LEU A 81 4.68 -5.00 -7.77
C LEU A 81 4.11 -3.64 -8.18
N PHE A 82 4.06 -3.37 -9.46
CA PHE A 82 3.55 -2.11 -10.01
C PHE A 82 2.45 -2.37 -11.03
N MET A 83 1.44 -1.54 -11.01
CA MET A 83 0.34 -1.55 -11.97
C MET A 83 0.05 -0.13 -12.44
N GLY A 84 -0.16 0.03 -13.76
CA GLY A 84 -0.46 1.31 -14.38
C GLY A 84 0.71 1.91 -15.15
N SER A 85 0.79 3.23 -15.19
CA SER A 85 1.87 3.96 -15.89
C SER A 85 2.11 5.33 -15.27
N LEU A 86 3.36 5.77 -15.29
CA LEU A 86 3.78 7.12 -14.91
C LEU A 86 3.94 8.00 -16.16
N ASN A 87 3.31 9.16 -16.15
CA ASN A 87 3.36 10.11 -17.27
C ASN A 87 4.67 10.93 -17.28
N ASN A 88 5.31 11.05 -16.11
CA ASN A 88 6.49 11.91 -15.91
C ASN A 88 7.79 11.12 -15.64
N LEU A 89 7.86 9.85 -16.06
CA LEU A 89 9.01 8.98 -15.85
C LEU A 89 10.35 9.63 -16.26
N CYS A 90 10.40 10.25 -17.44
CA CYS A 90 11.61 10.90 -17.94
C CYS A 90 12.05 12.10 -17.09
N THR A 91 11.10 12.86 -16.56
CA THR A 91 11.37 14.01 -15.68
C THR A 91 11.91 13.53 -14.34
N LEU A 92 11.27 12.54 -13.75
CA LEU A 92 11.69 11.97 -12.46
C LEU A 92 13.06 11.30 -12.56
N THR A 93 13.34 10.57 -13.64
CA THR A 93 14.65 9.97 -13.88
C THR A 93 15.78 11.02 -13.83
N LYS A 94 15.56 12.19 -14.43
CA LYS A 94 16.51 13.30 -14.38
C LYS A 94 16.60 13.94 -12.99
N GLN A 95 15.46 14.16 -12.35
CA GLN A 95 15.36 14.77 -11.02
C GLN A 95 16.09 13.95 -9.96
N TYR A 96 15.93 12.63 -10.00
CA TYR A 96 16.61 11.70 -9.09
C TYR A 96 18.07 11.39 -9.51
N GLY A 97 18.52 11.91 -10.66
CA GLY A 97 19.88 11.66 -11.17
C GLY A 97 20.12 10.19 -11.54
N LEU A 98 19.10 9.48 -11.99
CA LEU A 98 19.15 8.06 -12.29
C LEU A 98 19.65 7.84 -13.74
N SER A 99 20.70 7.04 -13.90
CA SER A 99 21.29 6.79 -15.22
C SER A 99 20.65 5.60 -15.97
N LYS A 100 19.95 4.72 -15.28
CA LYS A 100 19.43 3.44 -15.83
C LYS A 100 18.07 3.06 -15.27
N VAL A 101 17.08 3.94 -15.41
CA VAL A 101 15.70 3.54 -15.15
C VAL A 101 15.11 2.95 -16.42
N THR A 102 14.69 1.69 -16.35
CA THR A 102 14.17 0.95 -17.52
C THR A 102 12.64 0.93 -17.55
N ASN A 103 11.99 1.10 -16.41
CA ASN A 103 10.53 1.07 -16.30
C ASN A 103 10.04 1.76 -15.01
N ASP A 104 8.70 1.92 -14.94
CA ASP A 104 8.02 2.59 -13.82
C ASP A 104 8.28 1.91 -12.47
N ALA A 105 8.27 0.58 -12.42
CA ALA A 105 8.52 -0.16 -11.17
C ALA A 105 9.94 0.08 -10.64
N MET A 106 10.93 0.17 -11.52
CA MET A 106 12.31 0.47 -11.14
C MET A 106 12.45 1.89 -10.61
N LEU A 107 11.77 2.87 -11.23
CA LEU A 107 11.75 4.24 -10.73
C LEU A 107 11.17 4.29 -9.31
N VAL A 108 10.08 3.59 -9.06
CA VAL A 108 9.42 3.56 -7.75
C VAL A 108 10.34 2.93 -6.69
N ILE A 109 11.10 1.87 -7.03
CA ILE A 109 12.12 1.30 -6.14
C ILE A 109 13.21 2.34 -5.81
N GLU A 110 13.73 3.05 -6.82
CA GLU A 110 14.77 4.06 -6.62
C GLU A 110 14.26 5.26 -5.81
N ALA A 111 13.02 5.68 -6.02
CA ALA A 111 12.37 6.71 -5.22
C ALA A 111 12.22 6.27 -3.75
N TYR A 112 11.77 5.03 -3.52
CA TYR A 112 11.70 4.44 -2.18
C TYR A 112 13.10 4.35 -1.53
N ARG A 113 14.11 3.91 -2.27
CA ARG A 113 15.49 3.82 -1.79
C ARG A 113 16.04 5.18 -1.38
N THR A 114 15.73 6.22 -2.15
CA THR A 114 16.08 7.59 -1.80
C THR A 114 15.43 8.04 -0.49
N LEU A 115 14.16 7.69 -0.27
CA LEU A 115 13.44 7.93 0.97
C LEU A 115 14.11 7.22 2.15
N ARG A 116 14.41 5.93 1.99
CA ARG A 116 15.01 5.09 3.03
C ARG A 116 16.42 5.55 3.43
N ASP A 117 17.26 5.83 2.43
CA ASP A 117 18.70 6.05 2.65
C ASP A 117 19.03 7.51 3.03
N ARG A 118 18.17 8.45 2.67
CA ARG A 118 18.38 9.88 2.93
C ARG A 118 17.55 10.43 4.09
N GLY A 119 16.79 9.60 4.81
CA GLY A 119 15.87 10.02 5.87
C GLY A 119 16.25 11.33 6.56
N PRO A 120 15.37 12.07 7.16
CA PRO A 120 13.94 11.91 7.35
C PRO A 120 13.11 12.49 6.17
N TYR A 121 13.25 11.93 4.98
CA TYR A 121 12.47 12.36 3.83
C TYR A 121 11.03 11.84 3.97
N PRO A 122 10.01 12.69 3.97
CA PRO A 122 8.64 12.22 4.13
C PRO A 122 8.20 11.41 2.91
N ALA A 123 7.65 10.20 3.15
CA ALA A 123 7.22 9.28 2.10
C ALA A 123 6.15 9.87 1.16
N ASP A 124 5.30 10.77 1.70
CA ASP A 124 4.29 11.49 0.94
C ASP A 124 4.89 12.36 -0.17
N GLN A 125 6.06 12.97 0.06
CA GLN A 125 6.73 13.79 -0.96
C GLN A 125 7.15 12.96 -2.17
N VAL A 126 7.69 11.76 -1.95
CA VAL A 126 8.12 10.87 -3.03
C VAL A 126 6.92 10.44 -3.88
N VAL A 127 5.81 10.05 -3.22
CA VAL A 127 4.60 9.61 -3.93
C VAL A 127 3.91 10.76 -4.64
N LYS A 128 3.93 11.97 -4.05
CA LYS A 128 3.32 13.17 -4.61
C LYS A 128 3.97 13.62 -5.92
N ASP A 129 5.24 13.33 -6.11
CA ASP A 129 5.96 13.63 -7.35
C ASP A 129 5.60 12.68 -8.49
N LEU A 130 4.92 11.55 -8.21
CA LEU A 130 4.51 10.60 -9.22
C LEU A 130 3.23 11.07 -9.91
N GLU A 131 3.28 11.29 -11.21
CA GLU A 131 2.13 11.68 -12.05
C GLU A 131 1.69 10.51 -12.92
N GLY A 132 0.40 10.21 -12.91
CA GLY A 132 -0.19 9.14 -13.71
C GLY A 132 -1.18 8.29 -12.95
N SER A 133 -1.61 7.21 -13.61
CA SER A 133 -2.49 6.21 -13.02
C SER A 133 -1.62 5.06 -12.54
N PHE A 134 -1.43 4.92 -11.24
CA PHE A 134 -0.53 3.92 -10.67
C PHE A 134 -1.05 3.31 -9.37
N ALA A 135 -0.67 2.06 -9.17
CA ALA A 135 -0.72 1.38 -7.88
C ALA A 135 0.55 0.56 -7.72
N PHE A 136 1.13 0.55 -6.54
CA PHE A 136 2.30 -0.27 -6.27
C PHE A 136 2.30 -0.85 -4.87
N VAL A 137 3.01 -1.96 -4.73
CA VAL A 137 3.35 -2.60 -3.46
C VAL A 137 4.83 -2.87 -3.45
N ILE A 138 5.56 -2.24 -2.55
CA ILE A 138 6.98 -2.47 -2.30
C ILE A 138 7.16 -3.31 -1.05
N TYR A 139 8.03 -4.30 -1.12
CA TYR A 139 8.56 -5.03 0.00
C TYR A 139 10.08 -4.86 0.07
N ASP A 140 10.56 -4.25 1.14
CA ASP A 140 11.99 -4.21 1.47
C ASP A 140 12.30 -5.40 2.39
N HIS A 141 12.96 -6.41 1.82
CA HIS A 141 13.28 -7.64 2.55
C HIS A 141 14.29 -7.41 3.67
N LYS A 142 15.22 -6.47 3.48
CA LYS A 142 16.27 -6.16 4.47
C LYS A 142 15.71 -5.34 5.64
N ALA A 143 14.92 -4.32 5.35
CA ALA A 143 14.29 -3.48 6.38
C ALA A 143 13.03 -4.11 6.98
N LYS A 144 12.49 -5.19 6.35
CA LYS A 144 11.20 -5.80 6.74
C LYS A 144 10.05 -4.81 6.74
N THR A 145 10.01 -3.94 5.73
CA THR A 145 8.99 -2.90 5.60
C THR A 145 8.13 -3.10 4.36
N LEU A 146 6.87 -2.74 4.51
CA LEU A 146 5.87 -2.67 3.44
C LEU A 146 5.59 -1.21 3.13
N PHE A 147 5.61 -0.85 1.85
CA PHE A 147 5.18 0.45 1.36
C PHE A 147 4.27 0.29 0.14
N THR A 148 3.06 0.82 0.20
CA THR A 148 2.08 0.74 -0.89
C THR A 148 1.41 2.09 -1.10
N ALA A 149 1.05 2.41 -2.35
CA ALA A 149 0.30 3.60 -2.69
C ALA A 149 -0.62 3.37 -3.89
N LEU A 150 -1.66 4.19 -3.97
CA LEU A 150 -2.63 4.21 -5.05
C LEU A 150 -2.84 5.66 -5.52
N SER A 151 -2.79 5.87 -6.83
CA SER A 151 -3.04 7.17 -7.46
C SER A 151 -4.42 7.74 -7.09
N SER A 152 -4.53 9.06 -7.17
CA SER A 152 -5.76 9.78 -6.81
C SER A 152 -6.79 9.84 -7.94
N ASP A 153 -6.39 9.55 -9.17
CA ASP A 153 -7.22 9.67 -10.37
C ASP A 153 -8.39 8.68 -10.45
N GLY A 154 -8.36 7.63 -9.60
CA GLY A 154 -9.40 6.59 -9.57
C GLY A 154 -9.39 5.64 -10.78
N GLY A 155 -8.37 5.71 -11.64
CA GLY A 155 -8.22 4.85 -12.81
C GLY A 155 -7.92 3.40 -12.46
N LEU A 156 -7.30 3.18 -11.31
CA LEU A 156 -6.96 1.86 -10.81
C LEU A 156 -7.68 1.56 -9.50
N LYS A 157 -7.81 0.28 -9.20
CA LYS A 157 -8.39 -0.20 -7.94
C LYS A 157 -7.40 -1.12 -7.24
N LEU A 158 -7.27 -0.92 -5.95
CA LEU A 158 -6.50 -1.77 -5.06
C LEU A 158 -7.37 -2.10 -3.85
N TYR A 159 -7.26 -3.31 -3.36
CA TYR A 159 -7.99 -3.79 -2.20
C TYR A 159 -7.01 -4.38 -1.20
N TRP A 160 -7.32 -4.28 0.05
CA TRP A 160 -6.53 -4.87 1.12
C TRP A 160 -7.42 -5.41 2.23
N GLY A 161 -6.90 -6.34 3.01
CA GLY A 161 -7.65 -6.96 4.09
C GLY A 161 -6.76 -7.75 5.03
N ILE A 162 -7.36 -8.23 6.10
CA ILE A 162 -6.69 -9.06 7.11
C ILE A 162 -7.28 -10.47 7.01
N ALA A 163 -6.43 -11.44 6.72
CA ALA A 163 -6.78 -12.85 6.64
C ALA A 163 -6.99 -13.47 8.03
N ALA A 164 -7.42 -14.74 8.07
CA ALA A 164 -7.76 -15.43 9.32
C ALA A 164 -6.58 -15.56 10.29
N ASP A 165 -5.36 -15.69 9.78
CA ASP A 165 -4.13 -15.79 10.57
C ASP A 165 -3.56 -14.41 10.98
N GLY A 166 -4.20 -13.32 10.55
CA GLY A 166 -3.76 -11.96 10.78
C GLY A 166 -2.87 -11.38 9.68
N SER A 167 -2.51 -12.16 8.66
CA SER A 167 -1.73 -11.67 7.52
C SER A 167 -2.50 -10.62 6.73
N VAL A 168 -1.77 -9.67 6.17
CA VAL A 168 -2.34 -8.64 5.29
C VAL A 168 -2.28 -9.10 3.85
N VAL A 169 -3.42 -9.08 3.19
CA VAL A 169 -3.56 -9.43 1.77
C VAL A 169 -3.86 -8.16 0.97
N ILE A 170 -3.09 -7.91 -0.08
CA ILE A 170 -3.27 -6.75 -0.99
C ILE A 170 -3.40 -7.30 -2.41
N SER A 171 -4.44 -6.88 -3.14
CA SER A 171 -4.66 -7.30 -4.53
C SER A 171 -5.46 -6.26 -5.31
N ASP A 172 -5.28 -6.24 -6.64
CA ASP A 172 -6.14 -5.54 -7.58
C ASP A 172 -7.46 -6.28 -7.85
N ASP A 173 -7.56 -7.54 -7.45
CA ASP A 173 -8.77 -8.33 -7.55
C ASP A 173 -9.49 -8.43 -6.20
N VAL A 174 -10.68 -7.86 -6.15
CA VAL A 174 -11.55 -7.90 -4.96
C VAL A 174 -11.97 -9.31 -4.58
N ALA A 175 -12.11 -10.22 -5.55
CA ALA A 175 -12.54 -11.59 -5.27
C ALA A 175 -11.46 -12.34 -4.50
N VAL A 176 -10.19 -12.14 -4.82
CA VAL A 176 -9.04 -12.71 -4.11
C VAL A 176 -9.00 -12.21 -2.66
N VAL A 177 -9.09 -10.90 -2.44
CA VAL A 177 -9.05 -10.32 -1.09
C VAL A 177 -10.26 -10.74 -0.28
N LYS A 178 -11.46 -10.72 -0.88
CA LYS A 178 -12.70 -11.14 -0.22
C LYS A 178 -12.69 -12.63 0.16
N GLY A 179 -12.11 -13.47 -0.70
CA GLY A 179 -11.96 -14.91 -0.44
C GLY A 179 -11.05 -15.20 0.76
N SER A 180 -9.99 -14.40 0.93
CA SER A 180 -8.98 -14.58 1.99
C SER A 180 -9.36 -13.91 3.30
N CYS A 181 -9.97 -12.72 3.22
CA CYS A 181 -10.22 -11.84 4.37
C CYS A 181 -11.70 -11.79 4.80
N GLU A 182 -12.59 -12.45 4.06
CA GLU A 182 -14.06 -12.44 4.27
C GLU A 182 -14.61 -11.02 4.41
N LYS A 183 -14.98 -10.64 5.64
CA LYS A 183 -15.53 -9.31 5.98
C LYS A 183 -14.45 -8.30 6.39
N SER A 184 -13.23 -8.75 6.66
CA SER A 184 -12.10 -7.91 7.11
C SER A 184 -11.29 -7.35 5.95
N PHE A 185 -11.97 -6.69 4.99
CA PHE A 185 -11.30 -6.07 3.84
C PHE A 185 -11.92 -4.72 3.49
N ALA A 186 -11.15 -3.91 2.77
CA ALA A 186 -11.59 -2.61 2.27
C ALA A 186 -10.99 -2.31 0.88
N PRO A 187 -11.59 -1.41 0.10
CA PRO A 187 -10.87 -0.76 -0.96
C PRO A 187 -9.74 0.08 -0.36
N PHE A 188 -8.57 0.04 -0.99
CA PHE A 188 -7.48 0.94 -0.62
C PHE A 188 -7.85 2.36 -1.06
N PRO A 189 -7.71 3.37 -0.20
CA PRO A 189 -8.16 4.71 -0.53
C PRO A 189 -7.29 5.37 -1.61
N THR A 190 -7.91 6.03 -2.58
CA THR A 190 -7.22 6.80 -3.62
C THR A 190 -6.50 8.01 -3.05
N GLY A 191 -5.39 8.42 -3.64
CA GLY A 191 -4.58 9.54 -3.14
C GLY A 191 -3.90 9.25 -1.80
N CYS A 192 -3.78 7.97 -1.44
CA CYS A 192 -3.23 7.53 -0.17
C CYS A 192 -2.06 6.56 -0.35
N MET A 193 -1.26 6.49 0.68
CA MET A 193 -0.18 5.55 0.84
C MET A 193 -0.25 4.89 2.21
N PHE A 194 0.32 3.71 2.30
CA PHE A 194 0.51 2.99 3.55
C PHE A 194 1.97 2.57 3.67
N HIS A 195 2.59 2.88 4.80
CA HIS A 195 3.92 2.42 5.16
C HIS A 195 3.83 1.70 6.49
N SER A 196 4.46 0.53 6.62
CA SER A 196 4.35 -0.30 7.84
C SER A 196 4.76 0.43 9.12
N GLU A 197 5.70 1.37 9.05
CA GLU A 197 6.12 2.20 10.19
C GLU A 197 5.30 3.49 10.33
N GLY A 198 4.80 4.03 9.22
CA GLY A 198 4.12 5.32 9.16
C GLY A 198 2.60 5.26 9.16
N GLY A 199 2.02 4.06 8.98
CA GLY A 199 0.59 3.84 8.85
C GLY A 199 -0.02 4.37 7.55
N LEU A 200 -1.35 4.42 7.51
CA LEU A 200 -2.12 4.91 6.37
C LEU A 200 -2.21 6.44 6.39
N LYS A 201 -1.82 7.08 5.30
CA LYS A 201 -1.84 8.55 5.14
C LYS A 201 -2.24 8.95 3.73
N SER A 202 -2.81 10.14 3.59
CA SER A 202 -2.93 10.77 2.27
C SER A 202 -1.60 11.44 1.91
N TYR A 203 -1.09 11.18 0.71
CA TYR A 203 0.08 11.91 0.21
C TYR A 203 -0.31 13.26 -0.43
N GLU A 204 -1.57 13.43 -0.82
CA GLU A 204 -2.08 14.73 -1.27
C GLU A 204 -2.32 15.69 -0.10
N HIS A 205 -2.76 15.16 1.04
CA HIS A 205 -3.07 15.91 2.25
C HIS A 205 -2.41 15.28 3.48
N PRO A 206 -1.07 15.31 3.57
CA PRO A 206 -0.33 14.55 4.60
C PRO A 206 -0.59 15.01 6.03
N THR A 207 -1.10 16.23 6.21
CA THR A 207 -1.47 16.79 7.52
C THR A 207 -2.88 16.43 7.98
N ASN A 208 -3.70 15.87 7.08
CA ASN A 208 -5.07 15.50 7.42
C ASN A 208 -5.12 14.08 8.00
N MET A 209 -5.97 13.89 9.00
CA MET A 209 -6.16 12.56 9.58
C MET A 209 -6.94 11.64 8.64
N MET A 210 -6.63 10.36 8.70
CA MET A 210 -7.44 9.33 8.06
C MET A 210 -8.58 8.94 9.00
N LYS A 211 -9.81 8.94 8.48
CA LYS A 211 -11.00 8.52 9.21
C LYS A 211 -11.48 7.18 8.70
N ALA A 212 -11.60 6.22 9.59
CA ALA A 212 -12.23 4.94 9.31
C ALA A 212 -13.75 5.08 9.44
N MET A 213 -14.48 4.72 8.39
CA MET A 213 -15.94 4.71 8.36
C MET A 213 -16.42 3.26 8.31
N PRO A 214 -17.27 2.81 9.24
CA PRO A 214 -17.82 1.47 9.20
C PRO A 214 -18.45 1.16 7.83
N ARG A 215 -18.14 0.01 7.29
CA ARG A 215 -18.79 -0.49 6.08
C ARG A 215 -19.80 -1.57 6.47
N VAL A 216 -20.99 -1.44 5.93
CA VAL A 216 -22.09 -2.39 6.16
C VAL A 216 -22.39 -3.09 4.84
N ASP A 217 -22.57 -4.41 4.87
CA ASP A 217 -22.96 -5.17 3.69
C ASP A 217 -24.48 -5.05 3.42
N SER A 218 -24.96 -5.73 2.37
CA SER A 218 -26.37 -5.74 2.00
C SER A 218 -27.28 -6.40 3.05
N GLU A 219 -26.72 -7.14 4.00
CA GLU A 219 -27.43 -7.82 5.09
C GLU A 219 -27.40 -7.00 6.39
N GLY A 220 -26.84 -5.79 6.37
CA GLY A 220 -26.69 -4.95 7.55
C GLY A 220 -25.54 -5.34 8.48
N VAL A 221 -24.65 -6.24 8.06
CA VAL A 221 -23.52 -6.72 8.87
C VAL A 221 -22.31 -5.83 8.67
N MET A 222 -21.63 -5.45 9.74
CA MET A 222 -20.40 -4.65 9.68
C MET A 222 -19.26 -5.44 9.05
N CYS A 223 -18.62 -4.85 8.03
CA CYS A 223 -17.57 -5.46 7.22
C CYS A 223 -16.38 -4.51 7.15
N GLY A 224 -15.40 -4.62 8.03
CA GLY A 224 -14.23 -3.75 8.00
C GLY A 224 -14.58 -2.26 7.95
N ALA A 225 -13.70 -1.44 7.41
CA ALA A 225 -13.91 0.00 7.31
C ALA A 225 -13.49 0.55 5.94
N ASN A 226 -14.19 1.58 5.47
CA ASN A 226 -13.72 2.44 4.39
C ASN A 226 -12.90 3.57 4.98
N PHE A 227 -11.73 3.82 4.43
CA PHE A 227 -10.85 4.89 4.87
C PHE A 227 -11.05 6.13 3.99
N LYS A 228 -11.20 7.28 4.62
CA LYS A 228 -11.31 8.58 3.95
C LYS A 228 -10.44 9.62 4.64
N VAL A 229 -9.97 10.59 3.85
CA VAL A 229 -9.26 11.76 4.39
C VAL A 229 -10.26 12.66 5.11
N ASP A 230 -10.02 12.95 6.38
CA ASP A 230 -10.82 13.92 7.12
C ASP A 230 -10.34 15.34 6.76
N LYS A 231 -11.18 16.08 6.04
CA LYS A 231 -10.86 17.44 5.62
C LYS A 231 -10.86 18.46 6.77
N TYR A 232 -11.44 18.09 7.89
CA TYR A 232 -11.64 19.01 9.03
C TYR A 232 -10.68 18.77 10.19
N SER A 233 -10.20 17.54 10.34
CA SER A 233 -9.26 17.18 11.41
C SER A 233 -7.85 17.08 10.86
N ARG A 234 -6.95 17.95 11.36
CA ARG A 234 -5.52 17.87 11.05
C ARG A 234 -4.81 17.07 12.12
N MET A 235 -3.78 16.34 11.74
CA MET A 235 -2.83 15.80 12.71
C MET A 235 -2.22 16.99 13.44
N ASN A 236 -2.24 16.96 14.78
CA ASN A 236 -1.55 17.99 15.56
C ASN A 236 -0.09 18.00 15.08
N SER A 237 0.32 19.09 14.45
CA SER A 237 1.74 19.30 14.19
C SER A 237 2.45 19.24 15.52
N ILE A 238 3.53 18.50 15.62
CA ILE A 238 4.44 18.56 16.78
C ILE A 238 4.67 20.04 17.07
N PRO A 239 4.41 20.54 18.29
CA PRO A 239 4.63 21.93 18.63
C PRO A 239 6.06 22.24 18.20
N ARG A 240 6.26 23.29 17.39
CA ARG A 240 7.61 23.74 17.08
C ARG A 240 8.23 24.11 18.41
N VAL A 241 9.32 23.43 18.76
CA VAL A 241 10.11 23.79 19.94
C VAL A 241 10.42 25.29 19.79
N GLY A 242 9.86 26.11 20.69
CA GLY A 242 9.97 27.56 20.66
C GLY A 242 8.69 28.36 20.36
N SER A 243 7.58 27.75 19.93
CA SER A 243 6.32 28.49 19.70
C SER A 243 5.51 28.77 20.98
N GLU A 244 5.88 28.13 22.10
CA GLU A 244 5.38 28.39 23.43
C GLU A 244 6.52 28.70 24.41
N ALA A 245 7.56 29.38 23.96
CA ALA A 245 8.49 29.99 24.91
C ALA A 245 7.72 31.06 25.68
N ASN A 246 7.31 30.72 26.89
CA ASN A 246 6.70 31.64 27.83
C ASN A 246 7.76 32.67 28.23
N TRP A 247 7.79 33.79 27.53
CA TRP A 247 8.71 34.90 27.80
C TRP A 247 8.43 35.59 29.17
N SER A 248 7.42 35.11 29.92
CA SER A 248 7.03 35.64 31.21
C SER A 248 7.91 35.21 32.40
N GLU A 249 8.82 34.24 32.20
CA GLU A 249 9.69 33.75 33.30
C GLU A 249 11.08 34.43 33.36
N TRP A 250 11.36 35.43 32.51
CA TRP A 250 12.67 36.12 32.51
C TRP A 250 12.61 37.56 33.09
N THR A 251 11.53 37.92 33.74
CA THR A 251 11.44 39.18 34.51
C THR A 251 11.25 38.88 35.97
N ASN A 252 12.35 38.52 36.65
CA ASN A 252 12.63 38.75 38.06
C ASN A 252 14.14 38.66 38.28
#